data_fc2cb1681e99e876130a1eb03e0751bf
#
_entry.id   fc2cb1681e99e876130a1eb03e0751bf
#
_cell.length_a   1.000
_cell.length_b   1.000
_cell.length_c   1.000
_cell.angle_alpha   90.00
_cell.angle_beta   90.00
_cell.angle_gamma   90.00
#
_symmetry.space_group_name_H-M   'P 1'
#
loop_
_entity.id
_entity.type
_entity.pdbx_description
1 polymer ?
#
loop_
_entity_poly.entity_id
_entity_poly.type
_entity_poly.pdbx_seq_one_letter_code
_entity_poly.pdbx_strand_id
1 'polypeptide(L)'
;MIKKNSLLVAGIAGMLFSLSYSNVRADTHISKENSVHFAIDEKTGFIFIPGYGFSVSVNNPYDIIFFENLYYLFRDGVWYRSAFYRGPWDVIQKDGVPYNIRSHRWDDIKQFRDDEYRRMRNIMYWEDSDRHRNKNRNQINQNEIQDQKIIKGQSNKNNQEGNFLIENSNYKK
;
A
#
# COMPACT_ATOMS: atom_id res chain seq x y z
N MET A 1 -15.95 -3.90 -93.42
CA MET A 1 -16.23 -4.77 -92.25
C MET A 1 -15.85 -4.01 -90.99
N ILE A 2 -16.88 -3.46 -90.33
CA ILE A 2 -16.66 -2.64 -89.12
C ILE A 2 -17.28 -3.41 -87.97
N LYS A 3 -16.45 -3.90 -87.06
CA LYS A 3 -16.90 -4.58 -85.86
C LYS A 3 -17.27 -3.51 -84.80
N LYS A 4 -18.54 -3.53 -84.41
CA LYS A 4 -19.04 -2.68 -83.30
C LYS A 4 -18.65 -3.33 -81.96
N ASN A 5 -17.87 -2.67 -81.22
CA ASN A 5 -17.62 -3.08 -79.80
C ASN A 5 -18.70 -2.49 -78.91
N SER A 6 -19.45 -3.41 -78.31
CA SER A 6 -20.48 -3.10 -77.31
C SER A 6 -19.82 -2.92 -75.97
N LEU A 7 -19.88 -1.71 -75.40
CA LEU A 7 -19.42 -1.40 -74.05
C LEU A 7 -20.55 -1.77 -73.07
N LEU A 8 -20.32 -2.81 -72.30
CA LEU A 8 -21.17 -3.17 -71.16
C LEU A 8 -20.79 -2.28 -69.97
N VAL A 9 -21.66 -1.33 -69.66
CA VAL A 9 -21.55 -0.56 -68.42
C VAL A 9 -22.18 -1.40 -67.31
N ALA A 10 -21.31 -1.96 -66.45
CA ALA A 10 -21.73 -2.62 -65.22
C ALA A 10 -22.04 -1.58 -64.17
N GLY A 11 -23.32 -1.38 -63.85
CA GLY A 11 -23.78 -0.52 -62.79
C GLY A 11 -23.40 -1.12 -61.42
N ILE A 12 -22.58 -0.43 -60.68
CA ILE A 12 -22.29 -0.75 -59.27
C ILE A 12 -23.47 -0.25 -58.46
N ALA A 13 -24.38 -1.17 -58.08
CA ALA A 13 -25.39 -0.89 -57.07
C ALA A 13 -24.73 -0.76 -55.72
N GLY A 14 -24.53 0.49 -55.27
CA GLY A 14 -24.06 0.79 -53.93
C GLY A 14 -25.09 0.39 -52.88
N MET A 15 -24.87 -0.76 -52.22
CA MET A 15 -25.61 -1.09 -51.02
C MET A 15 -25.13 -0.17 -49.86
N LEU A 16 -25.93 0.83 -49.59
CA LEU A 16 -25.82 1.61 -48.36
C LEU A 16 -26.27 0.70 -47.20
N PHE A 17 -25.30 0.08 -46.54
CA PHE A 17 -25.52 -0.49 -45.23
C PHE A 17 -25.75 0.68 -44.24
N SER A 18 -26.99 1.00 -43.98
CA SER A 18 -27.38 1.79 -42.85
C SER A 18 -27.06 0.98 -41.59
N LEU A 19 -25.90 1.23 -41.02
CA LEU A 19 -25.57 0.81 -39.66
C LEU A 19 -26.54 1.54 -38.73
N SER A 20 -27.67 0.91 -38.44
CA SER A 20 -28.50 1.30 -37.31
C SER A 20 -27.68 1.05 -36.06
N TYR A 21 -26.97 2.08 -35.57
CA TYR A 21 -26.48 2.10 -34.20
C TYR A 21 -27.71 2.09 -33.29
N SER A 22 -28.14 0.88 -32.96
CA SER A 22 -28.99 0.70 -31.79
C SER A 22 -28.15 1.22 -30.64
N ASN A 23 -28.45 2.43 -30.18
CA ASN A 23 -28.09 2.86 -28.85
C ASN A 23 -28.76 1.87 -27.88
N VAL A 24 -28.12 0.73 -27.64
CA VAL A 24 -28.36 -0.04 -26.44
C VAL A 24 -27.85 0.87 -25.34
N ARG A 25 -28.68 1.81 -24.90
CA ARG A 25 -28.65 2.26 -23.54
C ARG A 25 -28.84 0.98 -22.74
N ALA A 26 -27.72 0.43 -22.27
CA ALA A 26 -27.77 -0.36 -21.10
C ALA A 26 -28.29 0.60 -20.02
N ASP A 27 -29.60 0.65 -19.87
CA ASP A 27 -30.22 1.07 -18.63
C ASP A 27 -29.69 0.07 -17.59
N THR A 28 -28.48 0.34 -17.10
CA THR A 28 -28.08 -0.09 -15.80
C THR A 28 -28.99 0.65 -14.81
N HIS A 29 -30.25 0.26 -14.76
CA HIS A 29 -31.02 0.30 -13.56
C HIS A 29 -30.29 -0.63 -12.58
N ILE A 30 -29.14 -0.19 -12.11
CA ILE A 30 -28.63 -0.61 -10.81
C ILE A 30 -29.69 -0.08 -9.88
N SER A 31 -30.62 -0.94 -9.55
CA SER A 31 -31.62 -0.67 -8.53
C SER A 31 -30.84 -0.34 -7.28
N LYS A 32 -30.83 0.92 -6.93
CA LYS A 32 -30.19 1.51 -5.76
C LYS A 32 -30.76 0.94 -4.44
N GLU A 33 -31.66 -0.02 -4.57
CA GLU A 33 -32.43 -0.64 -3.48
C GLU A 33 -31.70 -1.76 -2.74
N ASN A 34 -30.62 -2.33 -3.28
CA ASN A 34 -29.91 -3.46 -2.65
C ASN A 34 -28.50 -3.13 -2.16
N SER A 35 -28.14 -1.85 -2.07
CA SER A 35 -26.84 -1.48 -1.52
C SER A 35 -26.90 -1.47 0.00
N VAL A 36 -25.99 -2.24 0.62
CA VAL A 36 -25.86 -2.33 2.08
C VAL A 36 -24.71 -1.43 2.53
N HIS A 37 -24.91 -0.75 3.65
CA HIS A 37 -23.86 0.04 4.30
C HIS A 37 -23.36 -0.66 5.55
N PHE A 38 -22.06 -0.89 5.62
CA PHE A 38 -21.37 -1.39 6.80
C PHE A 38 -20.64 -0.25 7.50
N ALA A 39 -20.64 -0.24 8.83
CA ALA A 39 -19.83 0.69 9.61
C ALA A 39 -18.37 0.24 9.61
N ILE A 40 -17.59 0.76 8.66
CA ILE A 40 -16.18 0.42 8.47
C ILE A 40 -15.30 1.54 9.02
N ASP A 41 -14.32 1.20 9.86
CA ASP A 41 -13.39 2.15 10.47
C ASP A 41 -12.49 2.81 9.41
N GLU A 42 -12.22 4.12 9.59
CA GLU A 42 -11.31 4.89 8.74
C GLU A 42 -9.86 4.41 8.82
N LYS A 43 -9.47 3.79 9.92
CA LYS A 43 -8.11 3.32 10.18
C LYS A 43 -7.88 1.85 9.80
N THR A 44 -8.74 1.29 8.97
CA THR A 44 -8.57 -0.07 8.49
C THR A 44 -7.28 -0.20 7.69
N GLY A 45 -6.35 -1.00 8.17
CA GLY A 45 -5.18 -1.43 7.41
C GLY A 45 -5.50 -2.64 6.54
N PHE A 46 -4.65 -2.91 5.54
CA PHE A 46 -4.72 -4.11 4.71
C PHE A 46 -3.38 -4.82 4.73
N ILE A 47 -3.41 -6.14 4.83
CA ILE A 47 -2.24 -7.00 4.76
C ILE A 47 -2.34 -7.84 3.49
N PHE A 48 -1.29 -7.77 2.66
CA PHE A 48 -1.16 -8.62 1.49
C PHE A 48 -0.78 -10.04 1.90
N ILE A 49 -1.48 -11.02 1.37
CA ILE A 49 -1.18 -12.45 1.58
C ILE A 49 -0.57 -13.00 0.28
N PRO A 50 0.77 -13.18 0.20
CA PRO A 50 1.44 -13.53 -1.05
C PRO A 50 0.94 -14.85 -1.66
N GLY A 51 0.64 -15.84 -0.84
CA GLY A 51 0.14 -17.15 -1.29
C GLY A 51 -1.23 -17.10 -1.94
N TYR A 52 -2.01 -16.07 -1.69
CA TYR A 52 -3.37 -15.90 -2.23
C TYR A 52 -3.48 -14.80 -3.28
N GLY A 53 -2.52 -13.86 -3.31
CA GLY A 53 -2.48 -12.78 -4.28
C GLY A 53 -3.48 -11.65 -4.03
N PHE A 54 -4.02 -11.53 -2.82
CA PHE A 54 -4.92 -10.46 -2.41
C PHE A 54 -4.58 -9.92 -1.02
N SER A 55 -5.16 -8.78 -0.67
CA SER A 55 -5.01 -8.18 0.66
C SER A 55 -6.27 -8.38 1.50
N VAL A 56 -6.09 -8.51 2.83
CA VAL A 56 -7.20 -8.66 3.78
C VAL A 56 -7.11 -7.56 4.84
N SER A 57 -8.25 -7.04 5.24
CA SER A 57 -8.35 -6.00 6.26
C SER A 57 -7.93 -6.49 7.64
N VAL A 58 -7.29 -5.57 8.40
CA VAL A 58 -6.95 -5.75 9.81
C VAL A 58 -7.51 -4.59 10.62
N ASN A 59 -7.73 -4.80 11.90
CA ASN A 59 -8.33 -3.82 12.81
C ASN A 59 -9.72 -3.34 12.36
N ASN A 60 -10.50 -4.23 11.78
CA ASN A 60 -11.85 -3.97 11.32
C ASN A 60 -12.78 -5.06 11.81
N PRO A 61 -14.02 -4.76 12.20
CA PRO A 61 -15.02 -5.77 12.59
C PRO A 61 -15.44 -6.67 11.41
N TYR A 62 -15.13 -6.26 10.18
CA TYR A 62 -15.42 -7.03 8.99
C TYR A 62 -14.13 -7.46 8.31
N ASP A 63 -14.09 -8.70 7.85
CA ASP A 63 -12.99 -9.21 7.03
C ASP A 63 -13.23 -8.81 5.57
N ILE A 64 -12.57 -7.74 5.13
CA ILE A 64 -12.68 -7.21 3.77
C ILE A 64 -11.47 -7.66 2.98
N ILE A 65 -11.70 -8.24 1.80
CA ILE A 65 -10.65 -8.58 0.84
C ILE A 65 -10.56 -7.47 -0.20
N PHE A 66 -9.34 -7.03 -0.49
CA PHE A 66 -9.03 -6.15 -1.60
C PHE A 66 -8.31 -6.94 -2.69
N PHE A 67 -8.90 -7.02 -3.87
CA PHE A 67 -8.39 -7.74 -5.04
C PHE A 67 -8.80 -7.04 -6.33
N GLU A 68 -7.87 -6.81 -7.26
CA GLU A 68 -8.11 -6.20 -8.58
C GLU A 68 -8.94 -4.90 -8.51
N ASN A 69 -8.56 -3.99 -7.60
CA ASN A 69 -9.22 -2.69 -7.37
C ASN A 69 -10.68 -2.78 -6.89
N LEU A 70 -11.11 -3.93 -6.41
CA LEU A 70 -12.44 -4.14 -5.85
C LEU A 70 -12.31 -4.69 -4.42
N TYR A 71 -13.33 -4.42 -3.63
CA TYR A 71 -13.45 -4.90 -2.27
C TYR A 71 -14.54 -5.97 -2.20
N TYR A 72 -14.25 -7.04 -1.48
CA TYR A 72 -15.15 -8.18 -1.28
C TYR A 72 -15.32 -8.40 0.22
N LEU A 73 -16.54 -8.68 0.64
CA LEU A 73 -16.89 -8.97 2.01
C LEU A 73 -17.80 -10.20 2.03
N PHE A 74 -17.51 -11.14 2.94
CA PHE A 74 -18.38 -12.27 3.20
C PHE A 74 -18.98 -12.15 4.59
N ARG A 75 -20.30 -12.13 4.69
CA ARG A 75 -21.01 -12.05 5.97
C ARG A 75 -22.34 -12.79 5.90
N ASP A 76 -22.63 -13.56 6.94
CA ASP A 76 -23.88 -14.28 7.13
C ASP A 76 -24.27 -15.14 5.91
N GLY A 77 -23.27 -15.76 5.25
CA GLY A 77 -23.47 -16.59 4.06
C GLY A 77 -23.64 -15.80 2.75
N VAL A 78 -23.57 -14.48 2.79
CA VAL A 78 -23.77 -13.58 1.64
C VAL A 78 -22.45 -12.91 1.26
N TRP A 79 -22.20 -12.84 -0.05
CA TRP A 79 -21.09 -12.09 -0.63
C TRP A 79 -21.52 -10.69 -1.04
N TYR A 80 -20.65 -9.74 -0.75
CA TYR A 80 -20.80 -8.35 -1.14
C TYR A 80 -19.57 -7.88 -1.90
N ARG A 81 -19.76 -6.94 -2.82
CA ARG A 81 -18.69 -6.30 -3.60
C ARG A 81 -18.88 -4.79 -3.60
N SER A 82 -17.76 -4.06 -3.62
CA SER A 82 -17.76 -2.61 -3.75
C SER A 82 -16.54 -2.12 -4.52
N ALA A 83 -16.67 -0.99 -5.21
CA ALA A 83 -15.53 -0.24 -5.76
C ALA A 83 -14.82 0.59 -4.66
N PHE A 84 -15.49 0.84 -3.53
CA PHE A 84 -14.96 1.63 -2.42
C PHE A 84 -15.00 0.81 -1.13
N TYR A 85 -13.95 0.92 -0.32
CA TYR A 85 -13.85 0.10 0.87
C TYR A 85 -14.94 0.36 1.93
N ARG A 86 -15.58 1.53 1.88
CA ARG A 86 -16.72 1.89 2.73
C ARG A 86 -18.09 1.61 2.10
N GLY A 87 -18.12 1.09 0.89
CA GLY A 87 -19.36 0.93 0.11
C GLY A 87 -19.69 2.15 -0.75
N PRO A 88 -20.85 2.16 -1.37
CA PRO A 88 -21.94 1.20 -1.19
C PRO A 88 -21.55 -0.23 -1.59
N TRP A 89 -22.17 -1.21 -0.94
CA TRP A 89 -21.90 -2.64 -1.14
C TRP A 89 -23.04 -3.30 -1.89
N ASP A 90 -22.72 -3.95 -3.00
CA ASP A 90 -23.69 -4.70 -3.79
C ASP A 90 -23.65 -6.18 -3.41
N VAL A 91 -24.80 -6.80 -3.23
CA VAL A 91 -24.90 -8.25 -3.07
C VAL A 91 -24.51 -8.93 -4.36
N ILE A 92 -23.59 -9.90 -4.28
CA ILE A 92 -23.19 -10.71 -5.44
C ILE A 92 -23.37 -12.19 -5.16
N GLN A 93 -23.55 -12.96 -6.22
CA GLN A 93 -23.57 -14.41 -6.14
C GLN A 93 -22.15 -14.97 -6.00
N LYS A 94 -22.03 -16.21 -5.51
CA LYS A 94 -20.73 -16.85 -5.29
C LYS A 94 -19.88 -16.98 -6.55
N ASP A 95 -20.48 -17.15 -7.70
CA ASP A 95 -19.82 -17.23 -9.01
C ASP A 95 -19.29 -15.85 -9.47
N GLY A 96 -19.85 -14.75 -8.99
CA GLY A 96 -19.33 -13.39 -9.16
C GLY A 96 -18.11 -13.05 -8.31
N VAL A 97 -17.73 -13.93 -7.37
CA VAL A 97 -16.51 -13.79 -6.57
C VAL A 97 -15.32 -14.38 -7.34
N PRO A 98 -14.18 -13.66 -7.45
CA PRO A 98 -12.99 -14.18 -8.13
C PRO A 98 -12.56 -15.56 -7.61
N TYR A 99 -12.09 -16.40 -8.51
CA TYR A 99 -11.67 -17.76 -8.15
C TYR A 99 -10.59 -17.78 -7.07
N ASN A 100 -9.65 -16.86 -7.13
CA ASN A 100 -8.58 -16.72 -6.13
C ASN A 100 -9.11 -16.49 -4.71
N ILE A 101 -10.27 -15.86 -4.57
CA ILE A 101 -10.90 -15.66 -3.27
C ILE A 101 -11.73 -16.89 -2.88
N ARG A 102 -12.66 -17.32 -3.77
CA ARG A 102 -13.64 -18.36 -3.45
C ARG A 102 -13.09 -19.78 -3.38
N SER A 103 -11.86 -20.02 -3.88
CA SER A 103 -11.18 -21.31 -3.81
C SER A 103 -10.59 -21.59 -2.41
N HIS A 104 -10.47 -20.59 -1.56
CA HIS A 104 -9.97 -20.73 -0.21
C HIS A 104 -11.11 -20.76 0.82
N ARG A 105 -10.89 -21.50 1.90
CA ARG A 105 -11.82 -21.47 3.03
C ARG A 105 -11.66 -20.15 3.79
N TRP A 106 -12.76 -19.61 4.23
CA TRP A 106 -12.76 -18.31 4.93
C TRP A 106 -11.89 -18.33 6.20
N ASP A 107 -11.92 -19.43 6.93
CA ASP A 107 -11.12 -19.58 8.15
C ASP A 107 -9.61 -19.63 7.87
N ASP A 108 -9.21 -20.25 6.76
CA ASP A 108 -7.82 -20.28 6.32
C ASP A 108 -7.33 -18.85 5.95
N ILE A 109 -8.17 -18.07 5.27
CA ILE A 109 -7.88 -16.66 4.96
C ILE A 109 -7.63 -15.84 6.23
N LYS A 110 -8.49 -16.00 7.24
CA LYS A 110 -8.35 -15.33 8.54
C LYS A 110 -7.06 -15.73 9.24
N GLN A 111 -6.78 -17.02 9.30
CA GLN A 111 -5.57 -17.53 9.94
C GLN A 111 -4.31 -16.97 9.30
N PHE A 112 -4.21 -17.00 7.96
CA PHE A 112 -3.07 -16.45 7.24
C PHE A 112 -2.92 -14.94 7.45
N ARG A 113 -4.03 -14.18 7.45
CA ARG A 113 -4.02 -12.75 7.77
C ARG A 113 -3.44 -12.51 9.17
N ASP A 114 -3.90 -13.26 10.16
CA ASP A 114 -3.47 -13.07 11.56
C ASP A 114 -2.00 -13.45 11.75
N ASP A 115 -1.52 -14.46 11.03
CA ASP A 115 -0.11 -14.87 11.03
C ASP A 115 0.77 -13.78 10.39
N GLU A 116 0.40 -13.26 9.23
CA GLU A 116 1.11 -12.17 8.57
C GLU A 116 1.09 -10.88 9.41
N TYR A 117 -0.04 -10.57 10.05
CA TYR A 117 -0.14 -9.42 10.95
C TYR A 117 0.80 -9.53 12.13
N ARG A 118 0.88 -10.71 12.74
CA ARG A 118 1.82 -10.97 13.85
C ARG A 118 3.26 -10.85 13.38
N ARG A 119 3.58 -11.40 12.21
CA ARG A 119 4.92 -11.33 11.62
C ARG A 119 5.34 -9.88 11.36
N MET A 120 4.51 -9.08 10.71
CA MET A 120 4.78 -7.68 10.42
C MET A 120 4.94 -6.86 11.69
N ARG A 121 4.09 -7.06 12.68
CA ARG A 121 4.18 -6.36 13.97
C ARG A 121 5.48 -6.69 14.72
N ASN A 122 5.93 -7.92 14.67
CA ASN A 122 7.21 -8.32 15.26
C ASN A 122 8.40 -7.64 14.55
N ILE A 123 8.39 -7.59 13.21
CA ILE A 123 9.42 -6.89 12.44
C ILE A 123 9.46 -5.40 12.83
N MET A 124 8.33 -4.72 12.86
CA MET A 124 8.25 -3.31 13.25
C MET A 124 8.77 -3.08 14.67
N TYR A 125 8.46 -3.97 15.61
CA TYR A 125 8.97 -3.91 16.99
C TYR A 125 10.50 -4.00 17.04
N TRP A 126 11.11 -4.93 16.29
CA TRP A 126 12.57 -5.08 16.26
C TRP A 126 13.25 -3.89 15.59
N GLU A 127 12.72 -3.39 14.49
CA GLU A 127 13.26 -2.20 13.81
C GLU A 127 13.22 -0.95 14.70
N ASP A 128 12.15 -0.74 15.44
CA ASP A 128 12.03 0.38 16.37
C ASP A 128 12.99 0.24 17.54
N SER A 129 13.12 -0.97 18.10
CA SER A 129 14.08 -1.27 19.17
C SER A 129 15.52 -1.03 18.73
N ASP A 130 15.89 -1.43 17.53
CA ASP A 130 17.23 -1.20 16.97
C ASP A 130 17.49 0.29 16.68
N ARG A 131 16.49 1.03 16.24
CA ARG A 131 16.57 2.47 16.03
C ARG A 131 16.83 3.20 17.35
N HIS A 132 16.13 2.84 18.41
CA HIS A 132 16.36 3.40 19.75
C HIS A 132 17.75 3.05 20.29
N ARG A 133 18.18 1.81 20.12
CA ARG A 133 19.52 1.36 20.55
C ARG A 133 20.63 2.11 19.83
N ASN A 134 20.52 2.30 18.52
CA ASN A 134 21.50 3.04 17.72
C ASN A 134 21.52 4.53 18.09
N LYS A 135 20.37 5.14 18.37
CA LYS A 135 20.29 6.53 18.84
C LYS A 135 21.02 6.71 20.17
N ASN A 136 20.80 5.83 21.12
CA ASN A 136 21.47 5.88 22.42
C ASN A 136 22.99 5.69 22.30
N ARG A 137 23.44 4.75 21.46
CA ARG A 137 24.86 4.53 21.20
C ARG A 137 25.53 5.77 20.60
N ASN A 138 24.89 6.43 19.67
CA ASN A 138 25.41 7.65 19.06
C ASN A 138 25.49 8.80 20.07
N GLN A 139 24.55 8.93 20.99
CA GLN A 139 24.59 9.94 22.06
C GLN A 139 25.75 9.68 23.03
N ILE A 140 25.97 8.42 23.43
CA ILE A 140 27.09 8.05 24.30
C ILE A 140 28.41 8.39 23.63
N ASN A 141 28.61 8.01 22.38
CA ASN A 141 29.83 8.31 21.64
C ASN A 141 30.07 9.83 21.50
N GLN A 142 29.03 10.62 21.28
CA GLN A 142 29.18 12.08 21.22
C GLN A 142 29.58 12.68 22.55
N ASN A 143 29.03 12.21 23.65
CA ASN A 143 29.40 12.67 25.00
C ASN A 143 30.86 12.31 25.32
N GLU A 144 31.31 11.10 25.03
CA GLU A 144 32.70 10.68 25.21
C GLU A 144 33.69 11.53 24.41
N ILE A 145 33.35 11.88 23.16
CA ILE A 145 34.16 12.77 22.31
C ILE A 145 34.21 14.20 22.93
N GLN A 146 33.10 14.67 23.45
CA GLN A 146 33.03 15.98 24.11
C GLN A 146 33.91 16.02 25.36
N ASP A 147 33.82 14.99 26.20
CA ASP A 147 34.61 14.88 27.44
C ASP A 147 36.09 14.80 27.14
N GLN A 148 36.52 14.05 26.13
CA GLN A 148 37.93 14.01 25.69
C GLN A 148 38.44 15.37 25.19
N LYS A 149 37.59 16.16 24.51
CA LYS A 149 37.96 17.52 24.09
C LYS A 149 38.16 18.47 25.27
N ILE A 150 37.30 18.37 26.27
CA ILE A 150 37.39 19.17 27.50
C ILE A 150 38.71 18.86 28.25
N ILE A 151 39.02 17.57 28.43
CA ILE A 151 40.25 17.13 29.12
C ILE A 151 41.50 17.62 28.37
N LYS A 152 41.54 17.49 27.03
CA LYS A 152 42.66 17.99 26.22
C LYS A 152 42.79 19.53 26.28
N GLY A 153 41.67 20.26 26.31
CA GLY A 153 41.66 21.70 26.44
C GLY A 153 42.19 22.19 27.77
N GLN A 154 41.90 21.51 28.89
CA GLN A 154 42.40 21.81 30.20
C GLN A 154 43.91 21.50 30.34
N SER A 155 44.37 20.38 29.77
CA SER A 155 45.80 20.02 29.77
C SER A 155 46.65 21.06 29.05
N ASN A 156 46.17 21.61 27.92
CA ASN A 156 46.87 22.66 27.17
C ASN A 156 46.94 24.00 27.98
N LYS A 157 45.89 24.37 28.72
CA LYS A 157 45.90 25.57 29.56
C LYS A 157 46.92 25.45 30.67
N ASN A 158 46.97 24.34 31.37
CA ASN A 158 47.91 24.12 32.48
C ASN A 158 49.38 24.16 32.00
N ASN A 159 49.66 23.65 30.80
CA ASN A 159 50.97 23.71 30.19
C ASN A 159 51.40 25.14 29.79
N GLN A 160 50.45 25.98 29.34
CA GLN A 160 50.74 27.39 29.04
C GLN A 160 51.01 28.23 30.31
N GLU A 161 50.24 28.02 31.36
CA GLU A 161 50.46 28.72 32.68
C GLU A 161 51.74 28.27 33.32
N GLY A 162 52.12 26.97 33.25
CA GLY A 162 53.39 26.46 33.74
C GLY A 162 54.61 27.10 33.04
N ASN A 163 54.58 27.25 31.74
CA ASN A 163 55.61 27.87 30.94
C ASN A 163 55.75 29.37 31.24
N PHE A 164 54.67 30.10 31.47
CA PHE A 164 54.66 31.52 31.78
C PHE A 164 55.30 31.80 33.17
N LEU A 165 55.13 30.91 34.15
CA LEU A 165 55.74 31.03 35.47
C LEU A 165 57.22 30.74 35.43
N ILE A 166 57.74 29.88 34.60
CA ILE A 166 59.17 29.56 34.44
C ILE A 166 59.92 30.73 33.77
N GLU A 167 59.35 31.34 32.74
CA GLU A 167 59.98 32.50 32.09
C GLU A 167 60.10 33.68 32.99
N ASN A 168 59.12 34.01 33.84
CA ASN A 168 59.15 35.11 34.76
C ASN A 168 60.12 34.89 35.94
N SER A 169 60.51 33.68 36.28
CA SER A 169 61.49 33.38 37.30
C SER A 169 62.94 33.64 36.87
N ASN A 170 63.21 33.64 35.57
CA ASN A 170 64.55 33.87 35.00
C ASN A 170 64.89 35.34 34.83
N TYR A 171 64.00 36.29 35.03
CA TYR A 171 64.24 37.73 34.98
C TYR A 171 64.60 38.42 36.32
N LYS A 172 64.67 37.63 37.37
CA LYS A 172 65.06 38.18 38.75
C LYS A 172 66.44 37.69 39.22
N LYS A 173 67.47 37.90 38.39
CA LYS A 173 68.87 37.83 38.86
C LYS A 173 69.61 39.05 38.37
#